data_7757a7d63374bbcd62a2f07216216627
#
_entry.id   7757a7d63374bbcd62a2f07216216627
#
_cell.length_a   1.000
_cell.length_b   1.000
_cell.length_c   1.000
_cell.angle_alpha   90.00
_cell.angle_beta   90.00
_cell.angle_gamma   90.00
#
_symmetry.space_group_name_H-M   'P 1'
#
loop_
_entity.id
_entity.type
_entity.pdbx_description
1 polymer ?
#
loop_
_entity_poly.entity_id
_entity_poly.type
_entity_poly.pdbx_seq_one_letter_code
_entity_poly.pdbx_strand_id
1 'polypeptide(L)'
;MIGATTIDEYRKHIEKDAALERRFQPVMVGEPTVQEAAAILKGLRDRYEAHHKVKITDEAIEAAVELSSRYISDRYLPDKAIDLIDEAASRVRLRCYTVPDDLQQLEEKSKELEQEKAAAVNSQDFERAASLRDEVRHLKQQLEEQRNQWRDKNERSGDEVTAKDIAQIVSSWTGVPVVQLTEEESQRLCGWRRSSTSGSSARRKR
;
A
#
# COMPACT_ATOMS: atom_id res chain seq x y z
N MET A 1 -35.00 18.99 4.39
CA MET A 1 -33.57 19.25 4.71
C MET A 1 -33.04 17.99 5.38
N ILE A 2 -31.90 17.48 4.94
CA ILE A 2 -31.25 16.30 5.52
C ILE A 2 -29.85 16.76 5.97
N GLY A 3 -29.45 16.41 7.20
CA GLY A 3 -28.15 16.72 7.75
C GLY A 3 -27.52 15.45 8.29
N ALA A 4 -26.18 15.37 8.28
CA ALA A 4 -25.41 14.31 8.91
C ALA A 4 -24.54 14.94 10.00
N THR A 5 -24.49 14.28 11.17
CA THR A 5 -23.70 14.72 12.32
C THR A 5 -23.31 13.52 13.17
N THR A 6 -22.39 13.69 14.09
CA THR A 6 -22.05 12.66 15.08
C THR A 6 -23.09 12.65 16.22
N ILE A 7 -23.18 11.51 16.93
CA ILE A 7 -24.11 11.37 18.07
C ILE A 7 -23.83 12.41 19.16
N ASP A 8 -22.56 12.69 19.41
CA ASP A 8 -22.16 13.65 20.43
C ASP A 8 -22.49 15.10 20.06
N GLU A 9 -22.29 15.45 18.80
CA GLU A 9 -22.70 16.78 18.29
C GLU A 9 -24.23 16.93 18.25
N TYR A 10 -24.95 15.87 17.86
CA TYR A 10 -26.41 15.87 17.91
C TYR A 10 -26.90 16.15 19.32
N ARG A 11 -26.41 15.42 20.34
CA ARG A 11 -26.76 15.62 21.73
C ARG A 11 -26.40 17.00 22.25
N LYS A 12 -25.25 17.53 21.81
CA LYS A 12 -24.74 18.82 22.27
C LYS A 12 -25.50 20.02 21.70
N HIS A 13 -25.89 19.95 20.44
CA HIS A 13 -26.39 21.08 19.68
C HIS A 13 -27.83 20.98 19.22
N ILE A 14 -28.38 19.79 18.95
CA ILE A 14 -29.71 19.59 18.40
C ILE A 14 -30.70 19.20 19.50
N GLU A 15 -30.38 18.20 20.32
CA GLU A 15 -31.26 17.69 21.39
C GLU A 15 -31.56 18.74 22.47
N LYS A 16 -30.64 19.68 22.68
CA LYS A 16 -30.83 20.78 23.63
C LYS A 16 -31.72 21.90 23.14
N ASP A 17 -31.93 22.00 21.83
CA ASP A 17 -32.81 23.01 21.22
C ASP A 17 -34.15 22.41 20.87
N ALA A 18 -35.13 22.67 21.69
CA ALA A 18 -36.51 22.17 21.52
C ALA A 18 -37.18 22.59 20.20
N ALA A 19 -36.66 23.63 19.52
CA ALA A 19 -37.17 24.06 18.22
C ALA A 19 -36.57 23.20 17.10
N LEU A 20 -35.33 22.76 17.22
CA LEU A 20 -34.67 21.87 16.26
C LEU A 20 -35.13 20.43 16.45
N GLU A 21 -35.18 19.94 17.70
CA GLU A 21 -35.64 18.59 18.04
C GLU A 21 -36.98 18.23 17.43
N ARG A 22 -37.96 19.16 17.48
CA ARG A 22 -39.31 18.95 16.90
C ARG A 22 -39.33 18.97 15.37
N ARG A 23 -38.28 19.47 14.70
CA ARG A 23 -38.23 19.61 13.25
C ARG A 23 -37.40 18.54 12.57
N PHE A 24 -36.52 17.85 13.31
CA PHE A 24 -35.64 16.84 12.80
C PHE A 24 -35.83 15.49 13.52
N GLN A 25 -36.14 14.47 12.75
CA GLN A 25 -36.20 13.11 13.28
C GLN A 25 -34.83 12.47 13.16
N PRO A 26 -34.22 12.00 14.27
CA PRO A 26 -32.96 11.32 14.21
C PRO A 26 -33.08 9.94 13.55
N VAL A 27 -32.20 9.66 12.61
CA VAL A 27 -32.00 8.34 11.98
C VAL A 27 -30.65 7.85 12.38
N MET A 28 -30.59 6.84 13.25
CA MET A 28 -29.34 6.25 13.71
C MET A 28 -28.79 5.33 12.65
N VAL A 29 -27.56 5.59 12.20
CA VAL A 29 -26.81 4.74 11.27
C VAL A 29 -25.75 4.03 12.09
N GLY A 30 -25.88 2.71 12.23
CA GLY A 30 -24.90 1.87 12.94
C GLY A 30 -23.66 1.57 12.10
N GLU A 31 -22.62 1.04 12.75
CA GLU A 31 -21.44 0.54 12.08
C GLU A 31 -21.80 -0.67 11.21
N PRO A 32 -21.36 -0.74 9.93
CA PRO A 32 -21.64 -1.87 9.07
C PRO A 32 -20.84 -3.11 9.53
N THR A 33 -21.38 -4.27 9.22
CA THR A 33 -20.67 -5.53 9.41
C THR A 33 -19.47 -5.65 8.46
N VAL A 34 -18.54 -6.57 8.76
CA VAL A 34 -17.37 -6.85 7.91
C VAL A 34 -17.78 -7.14 6.45
N GLN A 35 -18.86 -7.90 6.27
CA GLN A 35 -19.36 -8.24 4.92
C GLN A 35 -19.94 -7.03 4.18
N GLU A 36 -20.71 -6.20 4.86
CA GLU A 36 -21.26 -4.97 4.30
C GLU A 36 -20.16 -3.96 3.98
N ALA A 37 -19.17 -3.82 4.87
CA ALA A 37 -18.01 -2.97 4.62
C ALA A 37 -17.22 -3.43 3.38
N ALA A 38 -16.98 -4.74 3.21
CA ALA A 38 -16.35 -5.27 2.01
C ALA A 38 -17.16 -4.97 0.73
N ALA A 39 -18.49 -5.08 0.79
CA ALA A 39 -19.36 -4.73 -0.33
C ALA A 39 -19.29 -3.23 -0.67
N ILE A 40 -19.25 -2.35 0.35
CA ILE A 40 -19.08 -0.90 0.17
C ILE A 40 -17.74 -0.60 -0.52
N LEU A 41 -16.64 -1.21 -0.04
CA LEU A 41 -15.31 -0.99 -0.62
C LEU A 41 -15.22 -1.51 -2.07
N LYS A 42 -15.83 -2.66 -2.37
CA LYS A 42 -15.94 -3.18 -3.75
C LYS A 42 -16.67 -2.18 -4.66
N GLY A 43 -17.69 -1.50 -4.16
CA GLY A 43 -18.38 -0.44 -4.89
C GLY A 43 -17.57 0.86 -5.08
N LEU A 44 -16.60 1.12 -4.20
CA LEU A 44 -15.73 2.30 -4.27
C LEU A 44 -14.43 2.04 -5.06
N ARG A 45 -14.07 0.77 -5.29
CA ARG A 45 -12.82 0.33 -5.91
C ARG A 45 -12.46 1.11 -7.17
N ASP A 46 -13.37 1.18 -8.13
CA ASP A 46 -13.11 1.79 -9.43
C ASP A 46 -12.72 3.28 -9.31
N ARG A 47 -13.25 3.98 -8.30
CA ARG A 47 -12.92 5.39 -8.03
C ARG A 47 -11.51 5.54 -7.47
N TYR A 48 -11.10 4.65 -6.55
CA TYR A 48 -9.74 4.64 -6.00
C TYR A 48 -8.71 4.19 -7.02
N GLU A 49 -9.02 3.18 -7.83
CA GLU A 49 -8.17 2.75 -8.95
C GLU A 49 -7.94 3.86 -9.96
N ALA A 50 -9.00 4.60 -10.32
CA ALA A 50 -8.88 5.74 -11.24
C ALA A 50 -8.06 6.90 -10.66
N HIS A 51 -8.18 7.15 -9.34
CA HIS A 51 -7.45 8.23 -8.66
C HIS A 51 -5.96 7.90 -8.50
N HIS A 52 -5.64 6.72 -8.00
CA HIS A 52 -4.26 6.30 -7.74
C HIS A 52 -3.57 5.68 -8.95
N LYS A 53 -4.32 5.30 -10.00
CA LYS A 53 -3.84 4.59 -11.20
C LYS A 53 -3.17 3.26 -10.88
N VAL A 54 -3.69 2.55 -9.88
CA VAL A 54 -3.26 1.22 -9.45
C VAL A 54 -4.48 0.31 -9.41
N LYS A 55 -4.29 -0.99 -9.58
CA LYS A 55 -5.37 -1.97 -9.43
C LYS A 55 -5.47 -2.43 -7.98
N ILE A 56 -6.69 -2.69 -7.51
CA ILE A 56 -6.96 -3.16 -6.16
C ILE A 56 -7.57 -4.55 -6.25
N THR A 57 -6.86 -5.56 -5.72
CA THR A 57 -7.35 -6.94 -5.73
C THR A 57 -8.48 -7.14 -4.73
N ASP A 58 -9.37 -8.11 -5.01
CA ASP A 58 -10.44 -8.45 -4.06
C ASP A 58 -9.88 -8.95 -2.72
N GLU A 59 -8.76 -9.68 -2.77
CA GLU A 59 -8.04 -10.13 -1.57
C GLU A 59 -7.53 -8.96 -0.72
N ALA A 60 -7.08 -7.86 -1.34
CA ALA A 60 -6.66 -6.66 -0.63
C ALA A 60 -7.85 -5.98 0.07
N ILE A 61 -9.02 -5.93 -0.55
CA ILE A 61 -10.23 -5.38 0.04
C ILE A 61 -10.65 -6.21 1.26
N GLU A 62 -10.71 -7.52 1.13
CA GLU A 62 -11.07 -8.43 2.22
C GLU A 62 -10.06 -8.32 3.38
N ALA A 63 -8.76 -8.32 3.06
CA ALA A 63 -7.71 -8.11 4.06
C ALA A 63 -7.80 -6.73 4.74
N ALA A 64 -8.11 -5.66 4.01
CA ALA A 64 -8.27 -4.33 4.58
C ALA A 64 -9.40 -4.27 5.62
N VAL A 65 -10.54 -4.88 5.32
CA VAL A 65 -11.69 -4.92 6.24
C VAL A 65 -11.39 -5.81 7.46
N GLU A 66 -10.84 -7.01 7.23
CA GLU A 66 -10.56 -7.96 8.31
C GLU A 66 -9.47 -7.43 9.25
N LEU A 67 -8.33 -7.00 8.70
CA LEU A 67 -7.21 -6.52 9.50
C LEU A 67 -7.54 -5.20 10.22
N SER A 68 -8.27 -4.29 9.56
CA SER A 68 -8.71 -3.06 10.23
C SER A 68 -9.67 -3.35 11.38
N SER A 69 -10.60 -4.28 11.20
CA SER A 69 -11.53 -4.69 12.26
C SER A 69 -10.82 -5.30 13.47
N ARG A 70 -9.75 -6.08 13.23
CA ARG A 70 -9.01 -6.80 14.27
C ARG A 70 -7.97 -5.95 15.01
N TYR A 71 -7.25 -5.08 14.28
CA TYR A 71 -6.07 -4.39 14.82
C TYR A 71 -6.25 -2.88 15.02
N ILE A 72 -7.27 -2.26 14.41
CA ILE A 72 -7.54 -0.83 14.52
C ILE A 72 -8.85 -0.62 15.29
N SER A 73 -8.74 -0.14 16.53
CA SER A 73 -9.87 0.04 17.46
C SER A 73 -10.34 1.49 17.60
N ASP A 74 -9.55 2.46 17.15
CA ASP A 74 -9.79 3.89 17.33
C ASP A 74 -10.71 4.50 16.26
N ARG A 75 -11.08 3.74 15.24
CA ARG A 75 -11.96 4.15 14.15
C ARG A 75 -13.00 3.08 13.83
N TYR A 76 -14.08 3.50 13.17
CA TYR A 76 -15.20 2.63 12.78
C TYR A 76 -15.10 2.16 11.32
N LEU A 77 -15.72 1.02 11.02
CA LEU A 77 -15.95 0.62 9.64
C LEU A 77 -17.03 1.52 9.01
N PRO A 78 -16.96 1.85 7.69
CA PRO A 78 -15.94 1.40 6.73
C PRO A 78 -14.68 2.27 6.68
N ASP A 79 -14.63 3.41 7.37
CA ASP A 79 -13.61 4.46 7.21
C ASP A 79 -12.19 3.94 7.42
N LYS A 80 -11.96 3.15 8.49
CA LYS A 80 -10.64 2.57 8.76
C LYS A 80 -10.13 1.65 7.64
N ALA A 81 -11.01 0.94 6.97
CA ALA A 81 -10.65 0.07 5.85
C ALA A 81 -10.41 0.88 4.56
N ILE A 82 -11.17 1.95 4.36
CA ILE A 82 -10.97 2.92 3.27
C ILE A 82 -9.59 3.58 3.40
N ASP A 83 -9.25 4.08 4.59
CA ASP A 83 -7.94 4.70 4.86
C ASP A 83 -6.77 3.74 4.56
N LEU A 84 -6.92 2.44 4.90
CA LEU A 84 -5.90 1.44 4.59
C LEU A 84 -5.72 1.24 3.08
N ILE A 85 -6.81 1.21 2.33
CA ILE A 85 -6.74 1.06 0.87
C ILE A 85 -6.12 2.30 0.23
N ASP A 86 -6.49 3.49 0.70
CA ASP A 86 -5.95 4.75 0.19
C ASP A 86 -4.44 4.85 0.43
N GLU A 87 -3.98 4.55 1.63
CA GLU A 87 -2.56 4.51 1.97
C GLU A 87 -1.80 3.43 1.19
N ALA A 88 -2.41 2.23 1.02
CA ALA A 88 -1.80 1.15 0.25
C ALA A 88 -1.64 1.52 -1.22
N ALA A 89 -2.67 2.08 -1.83
CA ALA A 89 -2.64 2.53 -3.21
C ALA A 89 -1.61 3.64 -3.42
N SER A 90 -1.54 4.61 -2.48
CA SER A 90 -0.54 5.67 -2.49
C SER A 90 0.88 5.13 -2.38
N ARG A 91 1.12 4.15 -1.50
CA ARG A 91 2.44 3.54 -1.27
C ARG A 91 2.90 2.70 -2.47
N VAL A 92 2.00 1.91 -3.06
CA VAL A 92 2.30 1.15 -4.29
C VAL A 92 2.64 2.11 -5.42
N ARG A 93 1.86 3.17 -5.62
CA ARG A 93 2.14 4.19 -6.61
C ARG A 93 3.51 4.85 -6.40
N LEU A 94 3.86 5.25 -5.18
CA LEU A 94 5.16 5.83 -4.86
C LEU A 94 6.31 4.88 -5.20
N ARG A 95 6.15 3.57 -4.90
CA ARG A 95 7.15 2.54 -5.23
C ARG A 95 7.44 2.49 -6.73
N CYS A 96 6.41 2.64 -7.56
CA CYS A 96 6.55 2.65 -9.02
C CYS A 96 7.24 3.92 -9.55
N TYR A 97 7.14 5.04 -8.85
CA TYR A 97 7.80 6.30 -9.24
C TYR A 97 9.19 6.50 -8.62
N THR A 98 9.52 5.77 -7.56
CA THR A 98 10.82 5.92 -6.91
C THR A 98 11.90 5.25 -7.76
N VAL A 99 12.81 6.07 -8.27
CA VAL A 99 13.96 5.60 -9.04
C VAL A 99 14.90 4.83 -8.09
N PRO A 100 15.34 3.61 -8.44
CA PRO A 100 16.30 2.85 -7.63
C PRO A 100 17.60 3.62 -7.36
N ASP A 101 18.17 3.41 -6.18
CA ASP A 101 19.42 4.06 -5.75
C ASP A 101 20.56 3.81 -6.73
N ASP A 102 20.61 2.62 -7.34
CA ASP A 102 21.61 2.25 -8.34
C ASP A 102 21.57 3.18 -9.57
N LEU A 103 20.37 3.54 -10.04
CA LEU A 103 20.19 4.48 -11.15
C LEU A 103 20.59 5.90 -10.76
N GLN A 104 20.28 6.32 -9.53
CA GLN A 104 20.69 7.63 -9.02
C GLN A 104 22.22 7.75 -8.95
N GLN A 105 22.90 6.72 -8.45
CA GLN A 105 24.38 6.69 -8.39
C GLN A 105 25.01 6.75 -9.78
N LEU A 106 24.44 6.08 -10.78
CA LEU A 106 24.91 6.14 -12.16
C LEU A 106 24.69 7.52 -12.77
N GLU A 107 23.57 8.19 -12.47
CA GLU A 107 23.31 9.57 -12.90
C GLU A 107 24.30 10.56 -12.27
N GLU A 108 24.63 10.40 -10.98
CA GLU A 108 25.61 11.23 -10.29
C GLU A 108 27.02 11.04 -10.90
N LYS A 109 27.46 9.81 -11.10
CA LYS A 109 28.73 9.51 -11.77
C LYS A 109 28.80 10.07 -13.19
N SER A 110 27.69 10.00 -13.94
CA SER A 110 27.63 10.58 -15.28
C SER A 110 27.82 12.10 -15.24
N LYS A 111 27.24 12.79 -14.26
CA LYS A 111 27.41 14.24 -14.06
C LYS A 111 28.82 14.61 -13.65
N GLU A 112 29.45 13.84 -12.75
CA GLU A 112 30.83 14.04 -12.34
C GLU A 112 31.80 13.93 -13.51
N LEU A 113 31.69 12.86 -14.32
CA LEU A 113 32.49 12.68 -15.52
C LEU A 113 32.27 13.75 -16.59
N GLU A 114 31.04 14.27 -16.71
CA GLU A 114 30.77 15.41 -17.58
C GLU A 114 31.47 16.70 -17.11
N GLN A 115 31.52 16.93 -15.80
CA GLN A 115 32.24 18.07 -15.23
C GLN A 115 33.76 17.93 -15.42
N GLU A 116 34.32 16.74 -15.17
CA GLU A 116 35.74 16.45 -15.42
C GLU A 116 36.12 16.63 -16.90
N LYS A 117 35.25 16.14 -17.80
CA LYS A 117 35.44 16.35 -19.24
C LYS A 117 35.45 17.84 -19.60
N ALA A 118 34.54 18.64 -19.03
CA ALA A 118 34.50 20.08 -19.27
C ALA A 118 35.76 20.78 -18.73
N ALA A 119 36.26 20.35 -17.56
CA ALA A 119 37.53 20.84 -17.00
C ALA A 119 38.74 20.48 -17.86
N ALA A 120 38.80 19.23 -18.41
CA ALA A 120 39.85 18.80 -19.31
C ALA A 120 39.85 19.58 -20.63
N VAL A 121 38.70 19.92 -21.17
CA VAL A 121 38.60 20.77 -22.36
C VAL A 121 39.11 22.19 -22.07
N ASN A 122 38.78 22.76 -20.91
CA ASN A 122 39.22 24.09 -20.51
C ASN A 122 40.76 24.15 -20.27
N SER A 123 41.37 23.06 -19.81
CA SER A 123 42.80 22.93 -19.63
C SER A 123 43.55 22.55 -20.92
N GLN A 124 42.84 22.44 -22.06
CA GLN A 124 43.39 22.03 -23.36
C GLN A 124 44.02 20.61 -23.39
N ASP A 125 43.63 19.76 -22.42
CA ASP A 125 44.03 18.34 -22.40
C ASP A 125 43.03 17.52 -23.23
N PHE A 126 43.22 17.55 -24.54
CA PHE A 126 42.31 16.92 -25.52
C PHE A 126 42.36 15.41 -25.47
N GLU A 127 43.49 14.82 -25.07
CA GLU A 127 43.65 13.34 -24.95
C GLU A 127 42.77 12.81 -23.80
N ARG A 128 42.85 13.46 -22.63
CA ARG A 128 42.01 13.15 -21.48
C ARG A 128 40.53 13.45 -21.71
N ALA A 129 40.25 14.54 -22.41
CA ALA A 129 38.88 14.88 -22.78
C ALA A 129 38.24 13.85 -23.74
N ALA A 130 39.05 13.25 -24.63
CA ALA A 130 38.58 12.19 -25.53
C ALA A 130 38.30 10.88 -24.79
N SER A 131 39.16 10.45 -23.86
CA SER A 131 38.88 9.26 -23.03
C SER A 131 37.63 9.42 -22.16
N LEU A 132 37.51 10.56 -21.46
CA LEU A 132 36.31 10.88 -20.65
C LEU A 132 35.05 10.94 -21.47
N ARG A 133 35.11 11.40 -22.71
CA ARG A 133 33.95 11.39 -23.61
C ARG A 133 33.44 9.98 -23.90
N ASP A 134 34.37 9.05 -24.14
CA ASP A 134 34.00 7.67 -24.45
C ASP A 134 33.45 6.96 -23.19
N GLU A 135 33.99 7.24 -22.01
CA GLU A 135 33.46 6.77 -20.74
C GLU A 135 32.05 7.30 -20.46
N VAL A 136 31.84 8.60 -20.62
CA VAL A 136 30.49 9.22 -20.47
C VAL A 136 29.50 8.60 -21.43
N ARG A 137 29.92 8.33 -22.67
CA ARG A 137 29.05 7.71 -23.66
C ARG A 137 28.65 6.29 -23.25
N HIS A 138 29.60 5.50 -22.77
CA HIS A 138 29.34 4.14 -22.29
C HIS A 138 28.41 4.14 -21.07
N LEU A 139 28.68 5.03 -20.10
CA LEU A 139 27.85 5.15 -18.91
C LEU A 139 26.43 5.58 -19.22
N LYS A 140 26.25 6.50 -20.15
CA LYS A 140 24.92 6.92 -20.64
C LYS A 140 24.15 5.79 -21.31
N GLN A 141 24.80 4.94 -22.07
CA GLN A 141 24.18 3.76 -22.67
C GLN A 141 23.73 2.77 -21.59
N GLN A 142 24.57 2.49 -20.60
CA GLN A 142 24.21 1.63 -19.46
C GLN A 142 23.03 2.19 -18.67
N LEU A 143 23.01 3.49 -18.44
CA LEU A 143 21.95 4.17 -17.72
C LEU A 143 20.61 4.08 -18.48
N GLU A 144 20.65 4.25 -19.80
CA GLU A 144 19.46 4.13 -20.65
C GLU A 144 18.93 2.70 -20.71
N GLU A 145 19.82 1.71 -20.81
CA GLU A 145 19.45 0.28 -20.75
C GLU A 145 18.82 -0.09 -19.40
N GLN A 146 19.43 0.32 -18.30
CA GLN A 146 18.87 0.06 -16.96
C GLN A 146 17.54 0.78 -16.73
N ARG A 147 17.40 2.01 -17.21
CA ARG A 147 16.17 2.79 -17.14
C ARG A 147 15.05 2.12 -17.91
N ASN A 148 15.34 1.58 -19.10
CA ASN A 148 14.38 0.83 -19.90
C ASN A 148 14.00 -0.49 -19.22
N GLN A 149 14.96 -1.24 -18.70
CA GLN A 149 14.69 -2.46 -17.94
C GLN A 149 13.85 -2.21 -16.69
N TRP A 150 14.10 -1.11 -15.97
CA TRP A 150 13.30 -0.72 -14.81
C TRP A 150 11.87 -0.34 -15.21
N ARG A 151 11.72 0.40 -16.30
CA ARG A 151 10.40 0.76 -16.85
C ARG A 151 9.61 -0.48 -17.26
N ASP A 152 10.24 -1.39 -18.01
CA ASP A 152 9.62 -2.65 -18.45
C ASP A 152 9.24 -3.56 -17.27
N LYS A 153 10.05 -3.58 -16.21
CA LYS A 153 9.72 -4.30 -14.97
C LYS A 153 8.51 -3.70 -14.28
N ASN A 154 8.44 -2.38 -14.17
CA ASN A 154 7.32 -1.69 -13.54
C ASN A 154 6.02 -1.83 -14.35
N GLU A 155 6.09 -1.77 -15.67
CA GLU A 155 4.92 -2.00 -16.53
C GLU A 155 4.41 -3.45 -16.46
N ARG A 156 5.30 -4.42 -16.25
CA ARG A 156 4.95 -5.85 -16.10
C ARG A 156 4.56 -6.24 -14.68
N SER A 157 5.11 -5.60 -13.70
CA SER A 157 4.77 -5.82 -12.28
C SER A 157 3.48 -5.13 -11.91
N GLY A 158 2.47 -5.12 -12.76
CA GLY A 158 1.21 -4.41 -12.61
C GLY A 158 1.05 -3.72 -11.26
N ASP A 159 0.77 -2.44 -11.28
CA ASP A 159 0.53 -1.62 -10.08
C ASP A 159 -0.69 -2.18 -9.31
N GLU A 160 -0.53 -3.34 -8.67
CA GLU A 160 -1.60 -4.03 -7.95
C GLU A 160 -1.37 -3.93 -6.43
N VAL A 161 -2.39 -3.48 -5.74
CA VAL A 161 -2.46 -3.53 -4.27
C VAL A 161 -2.85 -4.94 -3.84
N THR A 162 -1.99 -5.56 -3.04
CA THR A 162 -2.18 -6.93 -2.55
C THR A 162 -2.50 -6.96 -1.06
N ALA A 163 -2.99 -8.08 -0.56
CA ALA A 163 -3.21 -8.31 0.87
C ALA A 163 -1.91 -8.11 1.70
N LYS A 164 -0.74 -8.38 1.12
CA LYS A 164 0.56 -8.16 1.79
C LYS A 164 0.86 -6.68 2.02
N ASP A 165 0.53 -5.82 1.04
CA ASP A 165 0.72 -4.38 1.17
C ASP A 165 -0.17 -3.82 2.28
N ILE A 166 -1.42 -4.27 2.38
CA ILE A 166 -2.34 -3.93 3.47
C ILE A 166 -1.77 -4.38 4.82
N ALA A 167 -1.33 -5.63 4.94
CA ALA A 167 -0.76 -6.16 6.18
C ALA A 167 0.50 -5.38 6.63
N GLN A 168 1.32 -4.93 5.68
CA GLN A 168 2.50 -4.11 5.97
C GLN A 168 2.12 -2.74 6.53
N ILE A 169 1.06 -2.12 6.02
CA ILE A 169 0.57 -0.83 6.53
C ILE A 169 0.00 -0.99 7.93
N VAL A 170 -0.85 -2.00 8.15
CA VAL A 170 -1.38 -2.29 9.49
C VAL A 170 -0.24 -2.52 10.48
N SER A 171 0.81 -3.25 10.08
CA SER A 171 2.00 -3.43 10.91
C SER A 171 2.70 -2.11 11.23
N SER A 172 2.80 -1.19 10.25
CA SER A 172 3.45 0.12 10.46
C SER A 172 2.63 1.04 11.37
N TRP A 173 1.29 0.97 11.32
CA TRP A 173 0.41 1.80 12.15
C TRP A 173 0.28 1.28 13.59
N THR A 174 0.15 -0.03 13.72
CA THR A 174 -0.12 -0.67 15.04
C THR A 174 1.14 -1.12 15.76
N GLY A 175 2.27 -1.22 15.05
CA GLY A 175 3.51 -1.81 15.57
C GLY A 175 3.47 -3.34 15.71
N VAL A 176 2.37 -4.00 15.32
CA VAL A 176 2.22 -5.45 15.39
C VAL A 176 2.69 -6.09 14.07
N PRO A 177 3.61 -7.06 14.07
CA PRO A 177 4.10 -7.70 12.84
C PRO A 177 3.06 -8.67 12.23
N VAL A 178 1.98 -8.11 11.67
CA VAL A 178 0.81 -8.85 11.13
C VAL A 178 1.21 -9.84 10.03
N VAL A 179 2.18 -9.49 9.20
CA VAL A 179 2.66 -10.36 8.10
C VAL A 179 3.21 -11.68 8.64
N GLN A 180 4.01 -11.62 9.71
CA GLN A 180 4.61 -12.82 10.33
C GLN A 180 3.54 -13.67 11.04
N LEU A 181 2.58 -13.03 11.71
CA LEU A 181 1.50 -13.75 12.42
C LEU A 181 0.61 -14.54 11.46
N THR A 182 0.30 -13.98 10.30
CA THR A 182 -0.54 -14.65 9.29
C THR A 182 0.16 -15.89 8.71
N GLU A 183 1.46 -15.84 8.49
CA GLU A 183 2.25 -16.98 8.00
C GLU A 183 2.42 -18.06 9.09
N GLU A 184 2.71 -17.67 10.34
CA GLU A 184 2.85 -18.61 11.46
C GLU A 184 1.52 -19.28 11.83
N GLU A 185 0.40 -18.57 11.84
CA GLU A 185 -0.92 -19.16 12.10
C GLU A 185 -1.29 -20.18 11.01
N SER A 186 -1.03 -19.87 9.74
CA SER A 186 -1.27 -20.80 8.62
C SER A 186 -0.41 -22.06 8.76
N GLN A 187 0.85 -21.93 9.13
CA GLN A 187 1.74 -23.06 9.35
C GLN A 187 1.35 -23.88 10.61
N ARG A 188 0.94 -23.23 11.67
CA ARG A 188 0.43 -23.89 12.91
C ARG A 188 -0.85 -24.65 12.65
N LEU A 189 -1.81 -24.08 11.92
CA LEU A 189 -3.05 -24.75 11.54
C LEU A 189 -2.79 -25.95 10.61
N CYS A 190 -1.88 -25.84 9.65
CA CYS A 190 -1.45 -26.96 8.83
C CYS A 190 -0.72 -28.07 9.63
N GLY A 191 0.04 -27.68 10.65
CA GLY A 191 0.70 -28.60 11.59
C GLY A 191 -0.30 -29.34 12.49
N TRP A 192 -1.29 -28.64 13.01
CA TRP A 192 -2.34 -29.19 13.88
C TRP A 192 -3.24 -30.18 13.14
N ARG A 193 -3.56 -29.90 11.88
CA ARG A 193 -4.33 -30.82 11.02
C ARG A 193 -3.60 -32.15 10.80
N ARG A 194 -2.27 -32.14 10.69
CA ARG A 194 -1.46 -33.36 10.55
C ARG A 194 -1.37 -34.15 11.85
N SER A 195 -1.26 -33.50 13.00
CA SER A 195 -1.18 -34.17 14.29
C SER A 195 -2.52 -34.77 14.74
N SER A 196 -3.66 -34.13 14.41
CA SER A 196 -4.98 -34.67 14.75
C SER A 196 -5.40 -35.88 13.89
N THR A 197 -4.91 -36.00 12.65
CA THR A 197 -5.14 -37.17 11.82
C THR A 197 -4.30 -38.40 12.21
N SER A 198 -3.11 -38.20 12.81
CA SER A 198 -2.27 -39.30 13.28
C SER A 198 -2.74 -39.90 14.62
N GLY A 199 -3.47 -39.11 15.44
CA GLY A 199 -3.99 -39.57 16.74
C GLY A 199 -5.27 -40.43 16.69
N SER A 200 -5.97 -40.42 15.54
CA SER A 200 -7.26 -41.13 15.40
C SER A 200 -7.12 -42.62 15.04
N SER A 201 -5.94 -43.09 14.61
CA SER A 201 -5.74 -44.50 14.22
C SER A 201 -5.33 -45.42 15.37
N ALA A 202 -4.98 -44.89 16.53
CA ALA A 202 -4.47 -45.66 17.66
C ALA A 202 -5.56 -46.19 18.67
N ARG A 203 -6.84 -45.82 18.44
CA ARG A 203 -7.93 -46.18 19.40
C ARG A 203 -8.91 -47.24 18.90
N ARG A 204 -8.47 -48.14 18.03
CA ARG A 204 -9.31 -49.27 17.59
C ARG A 204 -8.57 -50.58 17.64
N LYS A 205 -8.08 -50.96 18.85
CA LYS A 205 -7.75 -52.36 19.23
C LYS A 205 -7.70 -52.47 20.76
N ARG A 206 -8.85 -52.67 21.37
CA ARG A 206 -9.06 -53.55 22.56
C ARG A 206 -10.53 -53.86 22.68
#